data_086e9639d02fbe8265036dc3a46154e0
#
_entry.id   086e9639d02fbe8265036dc3a46154e0
#
_cell.length_a   1.000
_cell.length_b   1.000
_cell.length_c   1.000
_cell.angle_alpha   90.00
_cell.angle_beta   90.00
_cell.angle_gamma   90.00
#
_symmetry.space_group_name_H-M   'P 1'
#
loop_
_entity.id
_entity.type
_entity.pdbx_description
1 polymer ?
#
loop_
_entity_poly.entity_id
_entity_poly.type
_entity_poly.pdbx_seq_one_letter_code
_entity_poly.pdbx_strand_id
1 'polypeptide(L)'
;RQHALIDEDTLAGTLELRYVQTGDRFQPFGMNHGTKLVSDYLTDRKVSLFDKQKQLVAIDTTTQKIVWLVGREIDNHYRITQSTKRILRITCQ
;
A
#
# COMPACT_ATOMS: atom_id res chain seq x y z
N ARG A 1 -15.63 1.57 4.09
CA ARG A 1 -15.30 2.16 2.80
C ARG A 1 -13.96 2.85 2.89
N GLN A 2 -13.04 2.43 2.08
CA GLN A 2 -11.68 2.91 2.13
C GLN A 2 -11.28 3.55 0.81
N HIS A 3 -10.46 4.56 0.89
CA HIS A 3 -9.90 5.18 -0.30
C HIS A 3 -8.50 5.72 0.00
N ALA A 4 -7.74 5.92 -1.06
CA ALA A 4 -6.41 6.49 -0.98
C ALA A 4 -6.15 7.35 -2.19
N LEU A 5 -5.26 8.31 -2.05
CA LEU A 5 -4.83 9.17 -3.16
C LEU A 5 -3.35 8.91 -3.39
N ILE A 6 -2.98 8.68 -4.63
CA ILE A 6 -1.59 8.43 -5.01
C ILE A 6 -1.22 9.25 -6.23
N ASP A 7 0.09 9.34 -6.46
CA ASP A 7 0.63 9.93 -7.68
C ASP A 7 0.50 8.92 -8.81
N GLU A 8 -0.41 9.16 -9.74
CA GLU A 8 -0.70 8.21 -10.81
C GLU A 8 0.52 7.92 -11.67
N ASP A 9 1.41 8.88 -11.84
CA ASP A 9 2.58 8.69 -12.70
C ASP A 9 3.61 7.75 -12.11
N THR A 10 3.50 7.40 -10.83
CA THR A 10 4.40 6.42 -10.22
C THR A 10 3.98 4.98 -10.47
N LEU A 11 2.76 4.76 -10.97
CA LEU A 11 2.32 3.42 -11.32
C LEU A 11 2.95 2.99 -12.63
N ALA A 12 3.45 1.74 -12.69
CA ALA A 12 4.00 1.18 -13.91
C ALA A 12 2.94 0.39 -14.68
N GLY A 13 2.00 -0.20 -13.99
CA GLY A 13 0.93 -0.99 -14.60
C GLY A 13 -0.42 -0.62 -14.03
N THR A 14 -1.29 -1.60 -13.92
CA THR A 14 -2.60 -1.44 -13.32
C THR A 14 -2.58 -1.91 -11.89
N LEU A 15 -3.68 -1.67 -11.17
CA LEU A 15 -3.80 -2.09 -9.78
C LEU A 15 -4.59 -3.38 -9.68
N GLU A 16 -4.18 -4.23 -8.76
CA GLU A 16 -4.86 -5.48 -8.48
C GLU A 16 -4.91 -5.68 -6.97
N LEU A 17 -6.02 -6.23 -6.48
CA LEU A 17 -6.16 -6.54 -5.06
C LEU A 17 -5.80 -8.00 -4.80
N ARG A 18 -5.13 -8.23 -3.68
CA ARG A 18 -4.92 -9.58 -3.17
C ARG A 18 -4.78 -9.54 -1.66
N TYR A 19 -4.87 -10.68 -1.03
CA TYR A 19 -4.59 -10.75 0.40
C TYR A 19 -3.09 -10.65 0.65
N VAL A 20 -2.75 -10.15 1.83
CA VAL A 20 -1.35 -10.09 2.25
C VAL A 20 -0.76 -11.49 2.30
N GLN A 21 0.52 -11.59 1.97
CA GLN A 21 1.27 -12.84 1.98
C GLN A 21 2.46 -12.71 2.92
N THR A 22 2.90 -13.87 3.44
CA THR A 22 4.08 -13.91 4.26
C THR A 22 5.28 -13.33 3.50
N GLY A 23 6.01 -12.45 4.16
CA GLY A 23 7.18 -11.83 3.55
C GLY A 23 6.90 -10.54 2.81
N ASP A 24 5.63 -10.15 2.67
CA ASP A 24 5.31 -8.88 2.03
C ASP A 24 5.97 -7.72 2.77
N ARG A 25 6.54 -6.81 1.99
CA ARG A 25 7.20 -5.62 2.52
C ARG A 25 6.69 -4.39 1.79
N PHE A 26 6.77 -3.26 2.45
CA PHE A 26 6.42 -1.98 1.84
C PHE A 26 7.14 -0.88 2.62
N GLN A 27 7.13 0.32 2.04
CA GLN A 27 7.69 1.49 2.72
C GLN A 27 6.52 2.31 3.25
N PRO A 28 6.25 2.29 4.56
CA PRO A 28 5.13 3.08 5.11
C PRO A 28 5.30 4.56 4.80
N PHE A 29 4.18 5.24 4.65
CA PHE A 29 4.17 6.67 4.36
C PHE A 29 5.02 7.42 5.38
N GLY A 30 5.92 8.26 4.88
CA GLY A 30 6.83 9.03 5.73
C GLY A 30 8.16 8.36 6.01
N MET A 31 8.32 7.08 5.69
CA MET A 31 9.60 6.40 5.83
C MET A 31 10.48 6.77 4.65
N ASN A 32 11.68 7.30 4.92
CA ASN A 32 12.50 7.86 3.86
C ASN A 32 13.30 6.85 3.08
N HIS A 33 13.60 5.71 3.66
CA HIS A 33 14.36 4.65 2.99
C HIS A 33 14.12 3.34 3.70
N GLY A 34 14.40 2.25 2.97
CA GLY A 34 14.16 0.92 3.50
C GLY A 34 12.71 0.51 3.38
N THR A 35 12.42 -0.67 3.87
CA THR A 35 11.07 -1.22 3.89
C THR A 35 10.82 -1.89 5.24
N LYS A 36 9.54 -2.17 5.49
CA LYS A 36 9.11 -2.84 6.70
C LYS A 36 8.23 -4.01 6.31
N LEU A 37 8.32 -5.11 7.04
CA LEU A 37 7.39 -6.21 6.83
C LEU A 37 5.97 -5.74 7.14
N VAL A 38 5.04 -6.09 6.25
CA VAL A 38 3.64 -5.76 6.48
C VAL A 38 3.15 -6.37 7.78
N SER A 39 3.58 -7.61 8.09
CA SER A 39 3.17 -8.25 9.34
C SER A 39 3.64 -7.48 10.57
N ASP A 40 4.86 -6.91 10.53
CA ASP A 40 5.37 -6.10 11.64
C ASP A 40 4.59 -4.80 11.76
N TYR A 41 4.29 -4.17 10.62
CA TYR A 41 3.49 -2.96 10.61
C TYR A 41 2.14 -3.19 11.28
N LEU A 42 1.50 -4.31 10.94
CA LEU A 42 0.18 -4.64 11.50
C LEU A 42 0.29 -4.99 12.99
N THR A 43 1.36 -5.69 13.38
CA THR A 43 1.59 -6.00 14.79
C THR A 43 1.76 -4.73 15.61
N ASP A 44 2.51 -3.76 15.09
CA ASP A 44 2.71 -2.48 15.79
C ASP A 44 1.38 -1.75 16.02
N ARG A 45 0.40 -1.99 15.19
CA ARG A 45 -0.93 -1.39 15.31
C ARG A 45 -1.91 -2.31 16.01
N LYS A 46 -1.40 -3.37 16.63
CA LYS A 46 -2.20 -4.30 17.46
C LYS A 46 -3.31 -4.98 16.67
N VAL A 47 -3.05 -5.24 15.41
CA VAL A 47 -3.99 -5.98 14.56
C VAL A 47 -3.90 -7.45 14.94
N SER A 48 -5.03 -8.09 15.19
CA SER A 48 -5.07 -9.50 15.58
C SER A 48 -4.57 -10.39 14.43
N LEU A 49 -4.12 -11.59 14.79
CA LEU A 49 -3.67 -12.55 13.78
C LEU A 49 -4.78 -12.84 12.75
N PHE A 50 -6.02 -12.96 13.24
CA PHE A 50 -7.16 -13.22 12.38
C PHE A 50 -7.34 -12.09 11.35
N ASP A 51 -7.29 -10.85 11.83
CA ASP A 51 -7.47 -9.69 10.95
C ASP A 51 -6.28 -9.49 10.00
N LYS A 52 -5.07 -9.85 10.43
CA LYS A 52 -3.91 -9.80 9.55
C LYS A 52 -4.11 -10.67 8.32
N GLN A 53 -4.70 -11.85 8.49
CA GLN A 53 -4.91 -12.77 7.37
C GLN A 53 -5.93 -12.24 6.37
N LYS A 54 -6.75 -11.29 6.78
CA LYS A 54 -7.77 -10.69 5.93
C LYS A 54 -7.34 -9.38 5.31
N GLN A 55 -6.11 -8.94 5.60
CA GLN A 55 -5.64 -7.66 5.09
C GLN A 55 -5.48 -7.73 3.59
N LEU A 56 -6.14 -6.81 2.88
CA LEU A 56 -6.00 -6.68 1.44
C LEU A 56 -4.89 -5.68 1.13
N VAL A 57 -4.19 -5.94 0.05
CA VAL A 57 -3.20 -5.00 -0.50
C VAL A 57 -3.52 -4.75 -1.95
N ALA A 58 -3.29 -3.51 -2.40
CA ALA A 58 -3.36 -3.16 -3.81
C ALA A 58 -1.93 -3.18 -4.33
N ILE A 59 -1.70 -3.92 -5.40
CA ILE A 59 -0.36 -4.04 -5.98
C ILE A 59 -0.35 -3.47 -7.38
N ASP A 60 0.82 -3.01 -7.79
CA ASP A 60 1.11 -2.63 -9.17
C ASP A 60 1.42 -3.91 -9.93
N THR A 61 0.60 -4.23 -10.94
CA THR A 61 0.72 -5.52 -11.62
C THR A 61 2.02 -5.66 -12.40
N THR A 62 2.65 -4.57 -12.79
CA THR A 62 3.91 -4.63 -13.53
C THR A 62 5.10 -4.91 -12.61
N THR A 63 5.16 -4.23 -11.47
CA THR A 63 6.29 -4.36 -10.54
C THR A 63 6.06 -5.36 -9.43
N GLN A 64 4.81 -5.76 -9.21
CA GLN A 64 4.37 -6.60 -8.11
C GLN A 64 4.59 -5.93 -6.75
N LYS A 65 4.83 -4.62 -6.73
CA LYS A 65 5.03 -3.89 -5.49
C LYS A 65 3.71 -3.49 -4.87
N ILE A 66 3.68 -3.47 -3.54
CA ILE A 66 2.51 -3.00 -2.81
C ILE A 66 2.41 -1.49 -2.95
N VAL A 67 1.23 -1.02 -3.34
CA VAL A 67 0.92 0.40 -3.45
C VAL A 67 0.17 0.88 -2.22
N TRP A 68 -0.69 0.04 -1.67
CA TRP A 68 -1.61 0.46 -0.61
C TRP A 68 -2.02 -0.73 0.25
N LEU A 69 -1.89 -0.58 1.56
CA LEU A 69 -2.54 -1.48 2.51
C LEU A 69 -3.96 -0.97 2.67
N VAL A 70 -4.91 -1.70 2.11
CA VAL A 70 -6.29 -1.24 2.01
C VAL A 70 -6.84 -0.87 3.39
N GLY A 71 -7.39 0.33 3.48
CA GLY A 71 -7.94 0.84 4.73
C GLY A 71 -6.91 1.38 5.70
N ARG A 72 -5.63 1.36 5.33
CA ARG A 72 -4.56 1.79 6.22
C ARG A 72 -3.68 2.83 5.56
N GLU A 73 -2.59 2.41 4.94
CA GLU A 73 -1.56 3.36 4.52
C GLU A 73 -1.03 3.02 3.14
N ILE A 74 -0.70 4.05 2.35
CA ILE A 74 -0.05 3.83 1.06
C ILE A 74 1.44 3.58 1.26
N ASP A 75 2.06 2.98 0.24
CA ASP A 75 3.50 2.90 0.17
C ASP A 75 4.05 4.29 -0.17
N ASN A 76 5.13 4.67 0.49
CA ASN A 76 5.68 6.01 0.39
C ASN A 76 6.13 6.39 -1.03
N HIS A 77 6.47 5.41 -1.86
CA HIS A 77 6.92 5.67 -3.23
C HIS A 77 5.79 6.21 -4.10
N TYR A 78 4.55 6.02 -3.70
CA TYR A 78 3.39 6.44 -4.50
C TYR A 78 2.72 7.68 -3.92
N ARG A 79 3.38 8.37 -2.99
CA ARG A 79 2.80 9.54 -2.34
C ARG A 79 2.70 10.71 -3.30
N ILE A 80 1.75 11.59 -3.02
CA ILE A 80 1.61 12.84 -3.75
C ILE A 80 2.69 13.80 -3.27
N THR A 81 3.35 14.48 -4.21
CA THR A 81 4.38 15.46 -3.92
C THR A 81 4.05 16.75 -4.68
N GLN A 82 4.89 17.77 -4.51
CA GLN A 82 4.70 19.02 -5.24
C GLN A 82 4.85 18.85 -6.74
N SER A 83 5.57 17.81 -7.18
CA SER A 83 5.77 17.57 -8.61
C SER A 83 4.72 16.62 -9.20
N THR A 84 3.78 16.15 -8.41
CA THR A 84 2.71 15.28 -8.90
C THR A 84 1.84 16.05 -9.88
N LYS A 85 1.61 15.47 -11.05
CA LYS A 85 0.79 16.09 -12.09
C LYS A 85 -0.59 15.46 -12.17
N ARG A 86 -0.72 14.18 -11.85
CA ARG A 86 -1.98 13.47 -11.91
C ARG A 86 -2.19 12.69 -10.63
N ILE A 87 -3.35 12.85 -10.04
CA ILE A 87 -3.71 12.18 -8.80
C ILE A 87 -4.74 11.12 -9.11
N LEU A 88 -4.47 9.91 -8.66
CA LEU A 88 -5.41 8.80 -8.80
C LEU A 88 -6.04 8.53 -7.45
N ARG A 89 -7.36 8.48 -7.42
CA ARG A 89 -8.09 8.07 -6.23
C ARG A 89 -8.46 6.61 -6.36
N ILE A 90 -8.03 5.83 -5.39
CA ILE A 90 -8.31 4.39 -5.33
C ILE A 90 -9.38 4.18 -4.27
N THR A 91 -10.41 3.43 -4.61
CA THR A 91 -11.48 3.12 -3.67
C THR A 91 -11.65 1.62 -3.59
N CYS A 92 -11.81 1.11 -2.38
CA CYS A 92 -12.13 -0.30 -2.13
C CYS A 92 -13.37 -0.35 -1.25
N GLN A 93 -14.34 -1.16 -1.66
CA GLN A 93 -15.60 -1.28 -0.92
C GLN A 93 -15.72 -2.63 -0.22
#